data_d6d90f2501bdbf1241dc1c9a929c8dd8
#
_entry.id   d6d90f2501bdbf1241dc1c9a929c8dd8
#
_cell.length_a   1.000
_cell.length_b   1.000
_cell.length_c   1.000
_cell.angle_alpha   90.00
_cell.angle_beta   90.00
_cell.angle_gamma   90.00
#
_symmetry.space_group_name_H-M   'P 1'
#
loop_
_entity.id
_entity.type
_entity.pdbx_description
1 polymer ?
#
loop_
_entity_poly.entity_id
_entity_poly.type
_entity_poly.pdbx_seq_one_letter_code
_entity_poly.pdbx_strand_id
1 'polypeptide(L)'
;MCTLVILRRPDHPWPVIIAANRDEMVDRPWLPPARHWPDRPEVVGGLDVLAGGSWLAVNSHGVAAGILNRVGSLGPLAGRRSRGELVLEALDHADAGIAAEALSQLEPRSYRPFNLIIADDRDAFWLRHADPTGVLPVTARALPVGLSMITSGDLDDGASPRIRDYLPRFRAAPPPDPERGDWAAWEALLASDAGDPAAGARGAMNFATEEGFATMSSALIALPRLGRPGAHPLFRFASRRPAPSQWSETKV
;
A
#
# COMPACT_ATOMS: atom_id res chain seq x y z
N MET A 1 -10.81 -0.24 6.12
CA MET A 1 -10.39 0.25 4.77
C MET A 1 -8.91 0.51 4.83
N CYS A 2 -8.10 -0.22 4.05
CA CYS A 2 -6.66 0.01 3.99
C CYS A 2 -6.35 1.46 3.63
N THR A 3 -5.17 1.92 4.01
CA THR A 3 -4.66 3.25 3.69
C THR A 3 -3.26 3.14 3.11
N LEU A 4 -2.98 3.92 2.08
CA LEU A 4 -1.65 4.10 1.55
C LEU A 4 -1.38 5.59 1.36
N VAL A 5 -0.24 6.02 1.86
CA VAL A 5 0.31 7.38 1.68
C VAL A 5 1.59 7.23 0.88
N ILE A 6 1.77 8.05 -0.13
CA ILE A 6 2.97 8.06 -0.97
C ILE A 6 3.54 9.46 -1.07
N LEU A 7 4.83 9.60 -0.84
CA LEU A 7 5.59 10.83 -1.04
C LEU A 7 6.54 10.64 -2.22
N ARG A 8 6.37 11.47 -3.26
CA ARG A 8 7.23 11.52 -4.44
C ARG A 8 8.12 12.77 -4.41
N ARG A 9 9.44 12.54 -4.49
CA ARG A 9 10.48 13.59 -4.50
C ARG A 9 11.54 13.24 -5.53
N PRO A 10 11.31 13.40 -6.85
CA PRO A 10 12.18 12.86 -7.92
C PRO A 10 13.66 13.20 -7.79
N ASP A 11 14.00 14.39 -7.22
CA ASP A 11 15.39 14.84 -7.05
C ASP A 11 16.04 14.43 -5.73
N HIS A 12 15.31 13.73 -4.85
CA HIS A 12 15.81 13.28 -3.56
C HIS A 12 16.61 11.97 -3.68
N PRO A 13 17.62 11.70 -2.81
CA PRO A 13 18.29 10.39 -2.74
C PRO A 13 17.34 9.20 -2.48
N TRP A 14 16.20 9.48 -1.84
CA TRP A 14 15.08 8.57 -1.62
C TRP A 14 13.82 9.16 -2.27
N PRO A 15 13.65 8.93 -3.60
CA PRO A 15 12.61 9.60 -4.38
C PRO A 15 11.19 9.22 -3.97
N VAL A 16 11.00 8.00 -3.49
CA VAL A 16 9.68 7.49 -3.10
C VAL A 16 9.71 6.93 -1.68
N ILE A 17 8.74 7.38 -0.88
CA ILE A 17 8.43 6.80 0.43
C ILE A 17 6.95 6.44 0.45
N ILE A 18 6.64 5.21 0.84
CA ILE A 18 5.29 4.69 0.99
C ILE A 18 5.05 4.37 2.46
N ALA A 19 3.89 4.79 2.98
CA ALA A 19 3.39 4.37 4.29
C ALA A 19 2.02 3.72 4.10
N ALA A 20 1.77 2.59 4.75
CA ALA A 20 0.53 1.86 4.58
C ALA A 20 0.04 1.22 5.89
N ASN A 21 -1.28 1.20 6.06
CA ASN A 21 -1.97 0.37 7.03
C ASN A 21 -2.85 -0.65 6.32
N ARG A 22 -2.71 -1.92 6.71
CA ARG A 22 -3.61 -3.00 6.30
C ARG A 22 -4.75 -3.11 7.29
N ASP A 23 -5.96 -2.85 6.82
CA ASP A 23 -7.17 -3.07 7.60
C ASP A 23 -7.89 -4.32 7.06
N GLU A 24 -8.13 -5.30 7.93
CA GLU A 24 -8.71 -6.59 7.56
C GLU A 24 -9.44 -7.21 8.77
N MET A 25 -10.15 -8.31 8.54
CA MET A 25 -10.71 -9.14 9.60
C MET A 25 -9.59 -9.74 10.45
N VAL A 26 -9.76 -9.74 11.76
CA VAL A 26 -8.72 -10.20 12.72
C VAL A 26 -8.44 -11.69 12.60
N ASP A 27 -9.40 -12.46 12.12
CA ASP A 27 -9.29 -13.91 11.92
C ASP A 27 -8.71 -14.30 10.55
N ARG A 28 -8.49 -13.33 9.62
CA ARG A 28 -7.87 -13.61 8.33
C ARG A 28 -6.38 -13.90 8.49
N PRO A 29 -5.90 -15.13 8.18
CA PRO A 29 -4.51 -15.49 8.38
C PRO A 29 -3.60 -14.79 7.36
N TRP A 30 -2.45 -14.32 7.86
CA TRP A 30 -1.42 -13.63 7.09
C TRP A 30 -0.04 -13.86 7.69
N LEU A 31 1.01 -13.64 6.89
CA LEU A 31 2.40 -13.66 7.36
C LEU A 31 3.06 -12.30 7.14
N PRO A 32 4.02 -11.91 8.01
CA PRO A 32 4.77 -10.66 7.87
C PRO A 32 5.62 -10.65 6.60
N PRO A 33 6.15 -9.48 6.19
CA PRO A 33 6.98 -9.39 5.00
C PRO A 33 8.20 -10.31 5.04
N ALA A 34 8.30 -11.14 4.00
CA ALA A 34 9.41 -12.04 3.73
C ALA A 34 9.41 -12.43 2.23
N ARG A 35 10.35 -13.27 1.82
CA ARG A 35 10.36 -13.91 0.49
C ARG A 35 9.50 -15.16 0.53
N HIS A 36 8.20 -15.01 0.24
CA HIS A 36 7.22 -16.08 0.37
C HIS A 36 7.00 -16.89 -0.92
N TRP A 37 7.37 -16.34 -2.07
CA TRP A 37 7.06 -16.91 -3.39
C TRP A 37 8.32 -17.48 -4.02
N PRO A 38 8.48 -18.82 -4.08
CA PRO A 38 9.66 -19.47 -4.66
C PRO A 38 9.89 -19.16 -6.15
N ASP A 39 8.81 -18.88 -6.88
CA ASP A 39 8.82 -18.45 -8.29
C ASP A 39 9.14 -16.96 -8.48
N ARG A 40 9.19 -16.18 -7.39
CA ARG A 40 9.53 -14.76 -7.35
C ARG A 40 10.51 -14.44 -6.22
N PRO A 41 11.74 -14.97 -6.28
CA PRO A 41 12.70 -14.90 -5.18
C PRO A 41 13.17 -13.48 -4.86
N GLU A 42 12.97 -12.52 -5.77
CA GLU A 42 13.27 -11.10 -5.59
C GLU A 42 12.19 -10.31 -4.86
N VAL A 43 11.01 -10.90 -4.63
CA VAL A 43 9.87 -10.20 -4.03
C VAL A 43 9.85 -10.38 -2.52
N VAL A 44 9.79 -9.25 -1.80
CA VAL A 44 9.55 -9.19 -0.35
C VAL A 44 8.20 -8.54 -0.11
N GLY A 45 7.30 -9.20 0.61
CA GLY A 45 5.98 -8.68 0.91
C GLY A 45 5.24 -9.49 1.96
N GLY A 46 4.14 -8.94 2.48
CA GLY A 46 3.25 -9.68 3.37
C GLY A 46 2.43 -10.70 2.59
N LEU A 47 2.27 -11.90 3.13
CA LEU A 47 1.49 -12.96 2.50
C LEU A 47 0.07 -13.03 3.08
N ASP A 48 -0.93 -12.91 2.23
CA ASP A 48 -2.30 -13.32 2.52
C ASP A 48 -2.39 -14.84 2.35
N VAL A 49 -2.46 -15.59 3.45
CA VAL A 49 -2.36 -17.06 3.42
C VAL A 49 -3.52 -17.71 2.66
N LEU A 50 -4.73 -17.10 2.73
CA LEU A 50 -5.89 -17.66 2.05
C LEU A 50 -5.86 -17.45 0.53
N ALA A 51 -5.32 -16.31 0.10
CA ALA A 51 -5.37 -15.92 -1.30
C ALA A 51 -4.03 -16.12 -2.04
N GLY A 52 -2.94 -16.37 -1.32
CA GLY A 52 -1.60 -16.58 -1.88
C GLY A 52 -0.90 -15.31 -2.39
N GLY A 53 -1.60 -14.17 -2.42
CA GLY A 53 -1.08 -12.89 -2.90
C GLY A 53 -0.62 -11.96 -1.78
N SER A 54 -0.35 -10.69 -2.14
CA SER A 54 0.09 -9.65 -1.23
C SER A 54 -0.86 -8.45 -1.21
N TRP A 55 -0.78 -7.62 -0.15
CA TRP A 55 -1.40 -6.29 -0.11
C TRP A 55 -0.39 -5.17 -0.33
N LEU A 56 0.90 -5.44 -0.04
CA LEU A 56 2.02 -4.52 -0.20
C LEU A 56 3.31 -5.32 -0.30
N ALA A 57 4.08 -5.09 -1.35
CA ALA A 57 5.35 -5.75 -1.57
C ALA A 57 6.28 -4.87 -2.39
N VAL A 58 7.55 -5.26 -2.44
CA VAL A 58 8.61 -4.60 -3.21
C VAL A 58 9.55 -5.67 -3.77
N ASN A 59 10.10 -5.45 -4.96
CA ASN A 59 11.12 -6.32 -5.54
C ASN A 59 12.53 -5.72 -5.42
N SER A 60 13.54 -6.54 -5.65
CA SER A 60 14.96 -6.11 -5.59
C SER A 60 15.35 -5.12 -6.71
N HIS A 61 14.51 -4.95 -7.73
CA HIS A 61 14.69 -3.93 -8.77
C HIS A 61 14.22 -2.55 -8.34
N GLY A 62 13.58 -2.42 -7.17
CA GLY A 62 13.11 -1.15 -6.64
C GLY A 62 11.70 -0.78 -7.08
N VAL A 63 10.91 -1.72 -7.58
CA VAL A 63 9.47 -1.51 -7.82
C VAL A 63 8.70 -1.93 -6.57
N ALA A 64 7.82 -1.06 -6.10
CA ALA A 64 6.88 -1.34 -5.01
C ALA A 64 5.44 -1.30 -5.52
N ALA A 65 4.59 -2.21 -4.99
CA ALA A 65 3.17 -2.24 -5.34
C ALA A 65 2.30 -2.45 -4.09
N GLY A 66 1.20 -1.71 -4.02
CA GLY A 66 0.24 -1.80 -2.92
C GLY A 66 -1.21 -1.74 -3.40
N ILE A 67 -2.05 -2.67 -2.94
CA ILE A 67 -3.43 -2.82 -3.37
C ILE A 67 -4.42 -2.54 -2.24
N LEU A 68 -5.49 -1.83 -2.58
CA LEU A 68 -6.57 -1.48 -1.65
C LEU A 68 -7.93 -1.84 -2.25
N ASN A 69 -8.82 -2.32 -1.39
CA ASN A 69 -10.22 -2.52 -1.76
C ASN A 69 -10.93 -1.17 -1.94
N ARG A 70 -11.82 -1.09 -2.91
CA ARG A 70 -12.74 0.05 -3.03
C ARG A 70 -14.02 -0.18 -2.20
N VAL A 71 -14.76 0.90 -1.98
CA VAL A 71 -16.06 0.84 -1.28
C VAL A 71 -16.95 -0.24 -1.91
N GLY A 72 -17.58 -1.09 -1.08
CA GLY A 72 -18.46 -2.17 -1.54
C GLY A 72 -17.77 -3.38 -2.15
N SER A 73 -16.41 -3.44 -2.14
CA SER A 73 -15.66 -4.53 -2.78
C SER A 73 -14.90 -5.44 -1.80
N LEU A 74 -15.20 -5.40 -0.49
CA LEU A 74 -14.56 -6.27 0.50
C LEU A 74 -14.89 -7.75 0.28
N GLY A 75 -13.94 -8.62 0.63
CA GLY A 75 -14.06 -10.07 0.56
C GLY A 75 -13.94 -10.67 -0.85
N PRO A 76 -13.96 -12.00 -0.95
CA PRO A 76 -13.97 -12.72 -2.21
C PRO A 76 -15.34 -12.63 -2.89
N LEU A 77 -15.38 -12.95 -4.18
CA LEU A 77 -16.61 -13.13 -4.96
C LEU A 77 -16.40 -14.29 -5.92
N ALA A 78 -17.34 -15.23 -5.96
CA ALA A 78 -17.28 -16.37 -6.88
C ALA A 78 -17.09 -15.90 -8.33
N GLY A 79 -16.19 -16.56 -9.05
CA GLY A 79 -15.85 -16.21 -10.43
C GLY A 79 -14.92 -14.98 -10.58
N ARG A 80 -14.41 -14.41 -9.47
CA ARG A 80 -13.41 -13.33 -9.48
C ARG A 80 -12.10 -13.81 -8.88
N ARG A 81 -11.00 -13.36 -9.48
CA ARG A 81 -9.64 -13.60 -8.99
C ARG A 81 -9.32 -12.75 -7.76
N SER A 82 -8.31 -13.14 -7.00
CA SER A 82 -7.81 -12.35 -5.88
C SER A 82 -7.04 -11.13 -6.38
N ARG A 83 -7.37 -9.95 -5.83
CA ARG A 83 -6.62 -8.73 -6.14
C ARG A 83 -5.18 -8.74 -5.65
N GLY A 84 -4.89 -9.57 -4.62
CA GLY A 84 -3.53 -9.68 -4.07
C GLY A 84 -2.51 -10.23 -5.06
N GLU A 85 -2.93 -10.95 -6.10
CA GLU A 85 -2.03 -11.40 -7.18
C GLU A 85 -1.53 -10.24 -8.05
N LEU A 86 -2.33 -9.16 -8.20
CA LEU A 86 -1.95 -7.97 -8.98
C LEU A 86 -0.72 -7.27 -8.41
N VAL A 87 -0.50 -7.37 -7.10
CA VAL A 87 0.73 -6.88 -6.47
C VAL A 87 1.92 -7.69 -6.98
N LEU A 88 1.79 -9.00 -7.06
CA LEU A 88 2.87 -9.89 -7.56
C LEU A 88 3.11 -9.69 -9.06
N GLU A 89 2.03 -9.62 -9.86
CA GLU A 89 2.12 -9.34 -11.29
C GLU A 89 2.80 -7.98 -11.56
N ALA A 90 2.54 -6.94 -10.78
CA ALA A 90 3.23 -5.66 -10.90
C ALA A 90 4.75 -5.80 -10.63
N LEU A 91 5.13 -6.67 -9.70
CA LEU A 91 6.52 -6.89 -9.31
C LEU A 91 7.27 -7.89 -10.20
N ASP A 92 6.61 -8.51 -11.18
CA ASP A 92 7.25 -9.25 -12.27
C ASP A 92 7.98 -8.29 -13.26
N HIS A 93 7.80 -6.97 -13.08
CA HIS A 93 8.43 -5.91 -13.87
C HIS A 93 9.54 -5.20 -13.07
N ALA A 94 10.55 -4.69 -13.78
CA ALA A 94 11.64 -3.89 -13.22
C ALA A 94 11.41 -2.37 -13.38
N ASP A 95 10.22 -1.96 -13.83
CA ASP A 95 9.85 -0.57 -14.15
C ASP A 95 8.38 -0.34 -13.86
N ALA A 96 8.07 0.71 -13.10
CA ALA A 96 6.70 1.01 -12.70
C ALA A 96 5.80 1.42 -13.88
N GLY A 97 6.35 2.07 -14.90
CA GLY A 97 5.60 2.48 -16.09
C GLY A 97 5.18 1.27 -16.94
N ILE A 98 6.11 0.33 -17.16
CA ILE A 98 5.83 -0.93 -17.87
C ILE A 98 4.79 -1.76 -17.11
N ALA A 99 4.94 -1.88 -15.79
CA ALA A 99 3.97 -2.56 -14.94
C ALA A 99 2.58 -1.92 -15.02
N ALA A 100 2.51 -0.59 -14.95
CA ALA A 100 1.25 0.14 -15.00
C ALA A 100 0.57 0.01 -16.38
N GLU A 101 1.33 0.04 -17.45
CA GLU A 101 0.81 -0.19 -18.81
C GLU A 101 0.24 -1.60 -18.94
N ALA A 102 1.00 -2.63 -18.56
CA ALA A 102 0.58 -4.03 -18.62
C ALA A 102 -0.70 -4.27 -17.80
N LEU A 103 -0.75 -3.79 -16.56
CA LEU A 103 -1.89 -4.01 -15.67
C LEU A 103 -3.10 -3.11 -16.03
N SER A 104 -2.95 -2.08 -16.84
CA SER A 104 -4.07 -1.32 -17.38
C SER A 104 -4.90 -2.11 -18.40
N GLN A 105 -4.32 -3.15 -19.00
CA GLN A 105 -4.96 -4.02 -20.00
C GLN A 105 -5.67 -5.24 -19.37
N LEU A 106 -5.73 -5.32 -18.04
CA LEU A 106 -6.44 -6.40 -17.34
C LEU A 106 -7.90 -6.48 -17.77
N GLU A 107 -8.43 -7.72 -17.84
CA GLU A 107 -9.87 -7.93 -18.02
C GLU A 107 -10.61 -7.51 -16.73
N PRO A 108 -11.39 -6.40 -16.75
CA PRO A 108 -11.97 -5.84 -15.53
C PRO A 108 -12.94 -6.80 -14.84
N ARG A 109 -13.61 -7.67 -15.63
CA ARG A 109 -14.53 -8.69 -15.09
C ARG A 109 -13.84 -9.75 -14.25
N SER A 110 -12.52 -9.88 -14.36
CA SER A 110 -11.76 -10.85 -13.58
C SER A 110 -11.61 -10.45 -12.11
N TYR A 111 -11.78 -9.17 -11.78
CA TYR A 111 -11.52 -8.66 -10.44
C TYR A 111 -12.71 -7.87 -9.87
N ARG A 112 -12.80 -7.83 -8.55
CA ARG A 112 -13.61 -6.82 -7.86
C ARG A 112 -12.91 -5.46 -7.90
N PRO A 113 -13.64 -4.33 -7.76
CA PRO A 113 -13.05 -3.00 -7.74
C PRO A 113 -11.85 -2.86 -6.79
N PHE A 114 -10.80 -2.15 -7.26
CA PHE A 114 -9.57 -1.93 -6.52
C PHE A 114 -8.93 -0.57 -6.83
N ASN A 115 -8.02 -0.16 -5.95
CA ASN A 115 -6.98 0.82 -6.19
C ASN A 115 -5.63 0.10 -6.09
N LEU A 116 -4.76 0.25 -7.08
CA LEU A 116 -3.41 -0.29 -7.08
C LEU A 116 -2.42 0.85 -7.28
N ILE A 117 -1.45 0.99 -6.39
CA ILE A 117 -0.32 1.90 -6.52
C ILE A 117 0.88 1.09 -6.95
N ILE A 118 1.58 1.53 -7.98
CA ILE A 118 2.85 0.97 -8.46
C ILE A 118 3.84 2.11 -8.52
N ALA A 119 5.03 1.95 -7.95
CA ALA A 119 6.05 2.99 -7.92
C ALA A 119 7.46 2.42 -8.01
N ASP A 120 8.35 3.17 -8.66
CA ASP A 120 9.80 3.02 -8.60
C ASP A 120 10.47 4.35 -8.23
N ASP A 121 11.78 4.47 -8.40
CA ASP A 121 12.54 5.68 -8.08
C ASP A 121 12.27 6.86 -9.03
N ARG A 122 11.64 6.64 -10.17
CA ARG A 122 11.36 7.64 -11.21
C ARG A 122 9.90 8.01 -11.26
N ASP A 123 9.03 6.99 -11.26
CA ASP A 123 7.62 7.14 -11.54
C ASP A 123 6.74 6.47 -10.51
N ALA A 124 5.49 6.93 -10.42
CA ALA A 124 4.46 6.26 -9.65
C ALA A 124 3.11 6.42 -10.34
N PHE A 125 2.33 5.35 -10.29
CA PHE A 125 1.04 5.26 -10.96
C PHE A 125 -0.05 4.79 -10.01
N TRP A 126 -1.25 5.31 -10.21
CA TRP A 126 -2.47 4.82 -9.61
C TRP A 126 -3.32 4.14 -10.69
N LEU A 127 -3.52 2.84 -10.53
CA LEU A 127 -4.44 2.06 -11.33
C LEU A 127 -5.77 1.97 -10.58
N ARG A 128 -6.84 2.35 -11.28
CA ARG A 128 -8.19 2.42 -10.74
C ARG A 128 -9.12 1.49 -11.51
N HIS A 129 -9.68 0.51 -10.80
CA HIS A 129 -10.83 -0.25 -11.23
C HIS A 129 -11.99 0.07 -10.30
N ALA A 130 -12.99 0.83 -10.78
CA ALA A 130 -14.09 1.32 -9.96
C ALA A 130 -15.45 0.78 -10.35
N ASP A 131 -15.55 0.12 -11.51
CA ASP A 131 -16.80 -0.42 -12.01
C ASP A 131 -17.04 -1.86 -11.51
N PRO A 132 -18.02 -2.09 -10.63
CA PRO A 132 -18.32 -3.44 -10.13
C PRO A 132 -18.87 -4.38 -11.21
N THR A 133 -19.38 -3.84 -12.32
CA THR A 133 -19.88 -4.63 -13.46
C THR A 133 -18.75 -5.14 -14.34
N GLY A 134 -17.59 -4.47 -14.31
CA GLY A 134 -16.42 -4.80 -15.13
C GLY A 134 -16.59 -4.44 -16.60
N VAL A 135 -17.47 -3.52 -16.94
CA VAL A 135 -17.64 -3.01 -18.32
C VAL A 135 -16.59 -1.92 -18.61
N LEU A 136 -16.31 -1.06 -17.63
CA LEU A 136 -15.33 -0.01 -17.80
C LEU A 136 -13.90 -0.53 -17.57
N PRO A 137 -12.92 -0.07 -18.37
CA PRO A 137 -11.53 -0.52 -18.27
C PRO A 137 -10.87 -0.07 -16.96
N VAL A 138 -9.79 -0.74 -16.61
CA VAL A 138 -8.83 -0.24 -15.60
C VAL A 138 -8.16 0.99 -16.17
N THR A 139 -8.10 2.07 -15.38
CA THR A 139 -7.41 3.29 -15.80
C THR A 139 -6.12 3.45 -15.02
N ALA A 140 -5.01 3.81 -15.70
CA ALA A 140 -3.74 4.16 -15.09
C ALA A 140 -3.52 5.68 -15.18
N ARG A 141 -3.07 6.28 -14.07
CA ARG A 141 -2.73 7.71 -13.98
C ARG A 141 -1.43 7.89 -13.23
N ALA A 142 -0.54 8.74 -13.76
CA ALA A 142 0.66 9.13 -13.03
C ALA A 142 0.27 9.89 -11.75
N LEU A 143 0.96 9.58 -10.66
CA LEU A 143 0.81 10.31 -9.41
C LEU A 143 1.58 11.64 -9.46
N PRO A 144 1.07 12.70 -8.84
CA PRO A 144 1.79 13.97 -8.77
C PRO A 144 3.05 13.88 -7.89
N VAL A 145 3.97 14.81 -8.08
CA VAL A 145 5.06 15.06 -7.14
C VAL A 145 4.48 15.59 -5.83
N GLY A 146 5.10 15.26 -4.72
CA GLY A 146 4.62 15.58 -3.39
C GLY A 146 3.89 14.42 -2.73
N LEU A 147 3.03 14.72 -1.78
CA LEU A 147 2.36 13.73 -0.93
C LEU A 147 0.91 13.54 -1.35
N SER A 148 0.56 12.29 -1.60
CA SER A 148 -0.79 11.83 -1.88
C SER A 148 -1.22 10.71 -0.94
N MET A 149 -2.53 10.58 -0.74
CA MET A 149 -3.12 9.56 0.13
C MET A 149 -4.32 8.89 -0.54
N ILE A 150 -4.43 7.58 -0.38
CA ILE A 150 -5.53 6.81 -0.94
C ILE A 150 -6.09 5.83 0.10
N THR A 151 -7.40 5.66 0.06
CA THR A 151 -8.14 4.68 0.85
C THR A 151 -9.02 3.85 -0.07
N SER A 152 -10.29 3.64 0.27
CA SER A 152 -11.25 2.91 -0.57
C SER A 152 -11.97 3.77 -1.60
N GLY A 153 -11.77 5.08 -1.59
CA GLY A 153 -12.24 6.06 -2.58
C GLY A 153 -11.20 6.35 -3.66
N ASP A 154 -11.29 7.52 -4.25
CA ASP A 154 -10.30 8.01 -5.19
C ASP A 154 -9.09 8.65 -4.48
N LEU A 155 -8.03 8.94 -5.24
CA LEU A 155 -6.82 9.56 -4.72
C LEU A 155 -7.13 10.94 -4.14
N ASP A 156 -6.61 11.23 -2.95
CA ASP A 156 -6.78 12.49 -2.22
C ASP A 156 -8.25 12.93 -2.03
N ASP A 157 -9.17 11.95 -2.02
CA ASP A 157 -10.62 12.21 -1.93
C ASP A 157 -11.00 12.79 -0.57
N GLY A 158 -11.29 14.08 -0.54
CA GLY A 158 -11.73 14.81 0.66
C GLY A 158 -13.08 14.34 1.24
N ALA A 159 -13.87 13.53 0.53
CA ALA A 159 -15.04 12.88 1.07
C ALA A 159 -14.68 11.77 2.09
N SER A 160 -13.47 11.21 1.99
CA SER A 160 -12.93 10.28 2.99
C SER A 160 -12.57 11.02 4.28
N PRO A 161 -13.24 10.73 5.42
CA PRO A 161 -12.88 11.36 6.70
C PRO A 161 -11.41 11.16 7.06
N ARG A 162 -10.87 9.96 6.80
CA ARG A 162 -9.48 9.63 7.08
C ARG A 162 -8.52 10.45 6.22
N ILE A 163 -8.78 10.64 4.94
CA ILE A 163 -7.94 11.49 4.07
C ILE A 163 -8.03 12.94 4.52
N ARG A 164 -9.25 13.45 4.78
CA ARG A 164 -9.47 14.83 5.23
C ARG A 164 -8.70 15.15 6.50
N ASP A 165 -8.63 14.21 7.45
CA ASP A 165 -7.98 14.40 8.74
C ASP A 165 -6.45 14.15 8.67
N TYR A 166 -6.02 13.08 8.02
CA TYR A 166 -4.62 12.65 8.09
C TYR A 166 -3.73 13.19 6.96
N LEU A 167 -4.23 13.48 5.77
CA LEU A 167 -3.41 14.03 4.70
C LEU A 167 -2.73 15.36 5.11
N PRO A 168 -3.42 16.30 5.78
CA PRO A 168 -2.76 17.50 6.31
C PRO A 168 -1.72 17.20 7.40
N ARG A 169 -1.96 16.18 8.25
CA ARG A 169 -1.01 15.80 9.30
C ARG A 169 0.26 15.19 8.70
N PHE A 170 0.15 14.31 7.68
CA PHE A 170 1.30 13.79 6.95
C PHE A 170 2.09 14.90 6.23
N ARG A 171 1.40 15.91 5.69
CA ARG A 171 2.05 17.07 5.05
C ARG A 171 2.80 17.95 6.04
N ALA A 172 2.31 18.07 7.26
CA ALA A 172 2.93 18.86 8.33
C ALA A 172 4.06 18.12 9.06
N ALA A 173 4.03 16.77 9.06
CA ALA A 173 5.03 15.96 9.72
C ALA A 173 6.35 15.94 8.93
N PRO A 174 7.51 15.89 9.61
CA PRO A 174 8.77 15.65 8.93
C PRO A 174 8.69 14.31 8.19
N PRO A 175 9.06 14.27 6.89
CA PRO A 175 9.10 13.02 6.15
C PRO A 175 10.21 12.12 6.70
N PRO A 176 10.08 10.78 6.56
CA PRO A 176 11.13 9.86 6.96
C PRO A 176 12.49 10.18 6.32
N ASP A 177 13.53 10.00 7.11
CA ASP A 177 14.93 10.06 6.67
C ASP A 177 15.56 8.67 6.80
N PRO A 178 15.56 7.86 5.73
CA PRO A 178 16.11 6.51 5.76
C PRO A 178 17.61 6.46 6.07
N GLU A 179 18.38 7.52 5.76
CA GLU A 179 19.82 7.56 6.02
C GLU A 179 20.12 7.68 7.50
N ARG A 180 19.30 8.43 8.22
CA ARG A 180 19.43 8.60 9.67
C ARG A 180 18.63 7.58 10.47
N GLY A 181 17.84 6.74 9.78
CA GLY A 181 16.92 5.82 10.42
C GLY A 181 15.77 6.54 11.18
N ASP A 182 15.44 7.76 10.77
CA ASP A 182 14.36 8.55 11.39
C ASP A 182 13.04 8.31 10.66
N TRP A 183 12.16 7.58 11.30
CA TRP A 183 10.82 7.21 10.81
C TRP A 183 9.72 7.65 11.77
N ALA A 184 10.10 8.16 12.95
CA ALA A 184 9.25 8.28 14.13
C ALA A 184 7.95 9.05 13.87
N ALA A 185 8.01 10.16 13.13
CA ALA A 185 6.83 10.98 12.87
C ALA A 185 5.75 10.23 12.07
N TRP A 186 6.15 9.47 11.04
CA TRP A 186 5.20 8.71 10.23
C TRP A 186 4.76 7.42 10.90
N GLU A 187 5.64 6.77 11.67
CA GLU A 187 5.29 5.63 12.52
C GLU A 187 4.21 6.00 13.53
N ALA A 188 4.31 7.18 14.14
CA ALA A 188 3.32 7.71 15.07
C ALA A 188 1.97 7.99 14.39
N LEU A 189 1.98 8.57 13.18
CA LEU A 189 0.76 8.81 12.41
C LEU A 189 0.08 7.49 12.04
N LEU A 190 0.82 6.47 11.58
CA LEU A 190 0.27 5.16 11.25
C LEU A 190 -0.32 4.44 12.48
N ALA A 191 0.23 4.69 13.68
CA ALA A 191 -0.24 4.12 14.93
C ALA A 191 -1.40 4.88 15.59
N SER A 192 -1.73 6.08 15.06
CA SER A 192 -2.70 6.98 15.68
C SER A 192 -4.12 6.39 15.68
N ASP A 193 -4.73 6.36 16.86
CA ASP A 193 -6.14 6.04 17.09
C ASP A 193 -7.04 7.29 17.15
N ALA A 194 -6.43 8.48 17.05
CA ALA A 194 -7.17 9.73 16.97
C ALA A 194 -7.84 9.88 15.60
N GLY A 195 -9.11 10.25 15.58
CA GLY A 195 -9.88 10.48 14.37
C GLY A 195 -11.08 11.37 14.64
N ASP A 196 -11.75 11.81 13.57
CA ASP A 196 -13.03 12.52 13.69
C ASP A 196 -14.06 11.60 14.37
N PRO A 197 -14.59 11.95 15.55
CA PRO A 197 -15.60 11.14 16.22
C PRO A 197 -16.85 10.87 15.37
N ALA A 198 -17.21 11.79 14.48
CA ALA A 198 -18.35 11.63 13.58
C ALA A 198 -18.11 10.55 12.50
N ALA A 199 -16.86 10.21 12.22
CA ALA A 199 -16.48 9.15 11.28
C ALA A 199 -16.46 7.75 11.94
N GLY A 200 -16.65 7.67 13.27
CA GLY A 200 -16.50 6.44 14.04
C GLY A 200 -15.07 5.90 14.04
N ALA A 201 -14.90 4.68 14.54
CA ALA A 201 -13.58 4.06 14.69
C ALA A 201 -12.77 4.02 13.37
N ARG A 202 -13.44 3.83 12.25
CA ARG A 202 -12.80 3.74 10.93
C ARG A 202 -12.21 5.06 10.42
N GLY A 203 -12.46 6.19 11.09
CA GLY A 203 -11.82 7.48 10.82
C GLY A 203 -10.35 7.51 11.23
N ALA A 204 -9.96 6.75 12.25
CA ALA A 204 -8.58 6.66 12.72
C ALA A 204 -7.68 5.82 11.79
N MET A 205 -6.35 6.01 11.91
CA MET A 205 -5.37 5.19 11.19
C MET A 205 -5.26 3.80 11.83
N ASN A 206 -5.24 3.72 13.15
CA ASN A 206 -5.22 2.45 13.87
C ASN A 206 -6.52 2.30 14.67
N PHE A 207 -7.33 1.31 14.31
CA PHE A 207 -8.64 1.09 14.90
C PHE A 207 -8.98 -0.40 15.02
N ALA A 208 -10.03 -0.70 15.79
CA ALA A 208 -10.73 -1.98 15.79
C ALA A 208 -12.22 -1.73 15.92
N THR A 209 -13.02 -2.60 15.31
CA THR A 209 -14.48 -2.61 15.45
C THR A 209 -14.94 -3.85 16.21
N GLU A 210 -16.15 -3.82 16.74
CA GLU A 210 -16.74 -4.95 17.46
C GLU A 210 -16.95 -6.18 16.57
N GLU A 211 -17.15 -5.97 15.25
CA GLU A 211 -17.29 -7.03 14.27
C GLU A 211 -15.96 -7.69 13.88
N GLY A 212 -14.85 -7.31 14.52
CA GLY A 212 -13.54 -7.89 14.28
C GLY A 212 -12.81 -7.37 13.04
N PHE A 213 -13.22 -6.22 12.47
CA PHE A 213 -12.48 -5.55 11.42
C PHE A 213 -11.53 -4.50 12.02
N ALA A 214 -10.25 -4.59 11.74
CA ALA A 214 -9.25 -3.79 12.42
C ALA A 214 -8.02 -3.49 11.57
N THR A 215 -7.20 -2.53 12.01
CA THR A 215 -5.84 -2.34 11.48
C THR A 215 -4.95 -3.47 11.97
N MET A 216 -4.50 -4.31 11.06
CA MET A 216 -3.71 -5.51 11.33
C MET A 216 -2.21 -5.24 11.36
N SER A 217 -1.74 -4.37 10.47
CA SER A 217 -0.32 -4.04 10.36
C SER A 217 -0.10 -2.66 9.78
N SER A 218 1.09 -2.12 10.06
CA SER A 218 1.62 -0.90 9.45
C SER A 218 2.93 -1.21 8.73
N ALA A 219 3.19 -0.52 7.62
CA ALA A 219 4.40 -0.69 6.84
C ALA A 219 4.91 0.65 6.32
N LEU A 220 6.23 0.73 6.14
CA LEU A 220 6.93 1.83 5.49
C LEU A 220 7.90 1.24 4.46
N ILE A 221 7.87 1.76 3.23
CA ILE A 221 8.82 1.41 2.19
C ILE A 221 9.54 2.69 1.76
N ALA A 222 10.85 2.63 1.61
CA ALA A 222 11.63 3.68 0.96
C ALA A 222 12.38 3.10 -0.24
N LEU A 223 12.21 3.73 -1.39
CA LEU A 223 12.90 3.36 -2.63
C LEU A 223 14.06 4.34 -2.84
N PRO A 224 15.31 3.85 -2.90
CA PRO A 224 16.46 4.68 -3.21
C PRO A 224 16.51 5.00 -4.70
N ARG A 225 17.21 6.09 -5.06
CA ARG A 225 17.53 6.37 -6.46
C ARG A 225 18.35 5.23 -7.06
N LEU A 226 17.96 4.76 -8.22
CA LEU A 226 18.69 3.71 -8.95
C LEU A 226 20.14 4.12 -9.21
N GLY A 227 21.07 3.16 -9.08
CA GLY A 227 22.51 3.38 -9.26
C GLY A 227 23.22 4.01 -8.07
N ARG A 228 22.53 4.27 -6.96
CA ARG A 228 23.16 4.71 -5.72
C ARG A 228 23.93 3.54 -5.06
N PRO A 229 25.25 3.62 -4.88
CA PRO A 229 26.04 2.50 -4.33
C PRO A 229 25.57 2.09 -2.93
N GLY A 230 25.35 0.79 -2.74
CA GLY A 230 24.97 0.20 -1.45
C GLY A 230 23.55 0.53 -0.97
N ALA A 231 22.75 1.26 -1.75
CA ALA A 231 21.37 1.53 -1.40
C ALA A 231 20.44 0.44 -1.95
N HIS A 232 19.58 -0.07 -1.08
CA HIS A 232 18.55 -1.07 -1.39
C HIS A 232 17.18 -0.54 -0.94
N PRO A 233 16.09 -1.02 -1.52
CA PRO A 233 14.78 -0.74 -0.96
C PRO A 233 14.71 -1.16 0.50
N LEU A 234 14.13 -0.30 1.34
CA LEU A 234 13.93 -0.58 2.76
C LEU A 234 12.47 -0.89 2.98
N PHE A 235 12.19 -1.98 3.69
CA PHE A 235 10.84 -2.37 4.08
C PHE A 235 10.77 -2.51 5.60
N ARG A 236 10.12 -1.54 6.26
CA ARG A 236 9.85 -1.57 7.69
C ARG A 236 8.42 -2.02 7.94
N PHE A 237 8.22 -2.80 8.99
CA PHE A 237 6.94 -3.42 9.30
C PHE A 237 6.69 -3.50 10.79
N ALA A 238 5.44 -3.29 11.20
CA ALA A 238 4.95 -3.55 12.54
C ALA A 238 3.58 -4.23 12.50
N SER A 239 3.42 -5.33 13.22
CA SER A 239 2.11 -5.91 13.53
C SER A 239 1.36 -4.97 14.47
N ARG A 240 0.06 -4.82 14.27
CA ARG A 240 -0.83 -4.12 15.19
C ARG A 240 -1.73 -5.10 15.94
N ARG A 241 -2.12 -6.18 15.27
CA ARG A 241 -2.99 -7.25 15.83
C ARG A 241 -2.60 -8.61 15.23
N PRO A 242 -2.84 -9.72 15.94
CA PRO A 242 -3.46 -9.79 17.27
C PRO A 242 -2.56 -9.22 18.39
N ALA A 243 -1.23 -9.22 18.22
CA ALA A 243 -0.27 -8.66 19.15
C ALA A 243 0.55 -7.55 18.49
N PRO A 244 0.62 -6.34 19.05
CA PRO A 244 1.50 -5.30 18.56
C PRO A 244 2.96 -5.74 18.62
N SER A 245 3.72 -5.46 17.55
CA SER A 245 5.17 -5.64 17.53
C SER A 245 5.89 -4.30 17.47
N GLN A 246 7.16 -4.30 17.83
CA GLN A 246 8.05 -3.22 17.48
C GLN A 246 8.25 -3.22 15.95
N TRP A 247 8.68 -2.07 15.41
CA TRP A 247 9.07 -1.97 14.03
C TRP A 247 10.31 -2.82 13.75
N SER A 248 10.22 -3.64 12.72
CA SER A 248 11.32 -4.43 12.18
C SER A 248 11.62 -3.99 10.76
N GLU A 249 12.85 -4.17 10.31
CA GLU A 249 13.28 -3.89 8.95
C GLU A 249 13.66 -5.19 8.24
N THR A 250 13.13 -5.39 7.05
CA THR A 250 13.46 -6.52 6.17
C THR A 250 14.23 -5.98 4.98
N LYS A 251 15.40 -6.55 4.71
CA LYS A 251 16.19 -6.22 3.52
C LYS A 251 15.56 -6.84 2.27
N VAL A 252 15.46 -6.06 1.22
CA VAL A 252 14.93 -6.46 -0.08
C VAL A 252 16.04 -6.92 -1.01
#